data_e0618d458c07d84de3f8b00a28dbccb8
#
_entry.id   e0618d458c07d84de3f8b00a28dbccb8
#
_cell.length_a   1.000
_cell.length_b   1.000
_cell.length_c   1.000
_cell.angle_alpha   90.00
_cell.angle_beta   90.00
_cell.angle_gamma   90.00
#
_symmetry.space_group_name_H-M   'P 1'
#
loop_
_entity.id
_entity.type
_entity.pdbx_description
1 polymer ?
#
loop_
_entity_poly.entity_id
_entity_poly.type
_entity_poly.pdbx_seq_one_letter_code
_entity_poly.pdbx_strand_id
1 'polypeptide(L)'
;MQFVDEFRDPELAKSLLQRLQKIMENQPHFTPENPLYLMEVCGGHTHTIFKFGLDRLLPKSIEFIHGPGCPVCVLPMGRIDVCIEIARRPEVIFCTFGDAMRVRGRLGSLLEAKAQGADVRIVYSPLDALNIASNNPDKKVVFFSLGFETTMPSAAITLQQAKKQQVKNFFVVCQNITIIPTLHSLLSQGQVKIDGFLAPGHVSMVIGSEPYQELCDTYHKPFVITGFEPLDILQAILMLVTQIVEKRCEVENQYKRIVHQHGNELAQQAISEVFRLKASSEWRGLGEIAESGVELTDDYQCFDAEVHFACQPHQVADDPDSRCGDVLIGKCKPADCPLFAKKCNPDNAYGALMVSSEGACAAYYQYR
;
A
#
# COMPACT_ATOMS: atom_id res chain seq x y z
N MET A 1 -20.89 15.00 11.86
CA MET A 1 -21.00 13.54 12.11
C MET A 1 -20.06 13.20 13.25
N GLN A 2 -20.55 12.59 14.31
CA GLN A 2 -19.70 12.10 15.41
C GLN A 2 -18.56 11.24 14.81
N PHE A 3 -17.32 11.41 15.30
CA PHE A 3 -16.08 10.75 14.81
C PHE A 3 -15.57 11.16 13.42
N VAL A 4 -16.15 12.17 12.75
CA VAL A 4 -15.62 12.71 11.49
C VAL A 4 -15.30 14.19 11.65
N ASP A 5 -16.27 15.00 12.03
CA ASP A 5 -16.09 16.45 12.15
C ASP A 5 -15.10 16.82 13.26
N GLU A 6 -15.09 16.03 14.34
CA GLU A 6 -14.16 16.18 15.48
C GLU A 6 -12.68 16.02 15.06
N PHE A 7 -12.39 15.20 14.05
CA PHE A 7 -11.03 14.99 13.52
C PHE A 7 -10.66 15.92 12.36
N ARG A 8 -11.56 16.88 12.04
CA ARG A 8 -11.39 17.91 10.99
C ARG A 8 -11.55 19.33 11.55
N ASP A 9 -11.53 19.49 12.86
CA ASP A 9 -11.68 20.77 13.53
C ASP A 9 -10.50 21.71 13.16
N PRO A 10 -10.77 22.85 12.51
CA PRO A 10 -9.72 23.76 12.03
C PRO A 10 -8.99 24.47 13.19
N GLU A 11 -9.64 24.72 14.32
CA GLU A 11 -8.99 25.38 15.47
C GLU A 11 -8.00 24.45 16.16
N LEU A 12 -8.36 23.16 16.30
CA LEU A 12 -7.43 22.14 16.79
C LEU A 12 -6.26 21.95 15.82
N ALA A 13 -6.52 21.91 14.50
CA ALA A 13 -5.47 21.82 13.49
C ALA A 13 -4.50 23.00 13.59
N LYS A 14 -5.02 24.22 13.71
CA LYS A 14 -4.22 25.44 13.89
C LYS A 14 -3.38 25.41 15.16
N SER A 15 -3.96 24.93 16.27
CA SER A 15 -3.22 24.77 17.53
C SER A 15 -2.05 23.78 17.40
N LEU A 16 -2.26 22.63 16.73
CA LEU A 16 -1.21 21.64 16.47
C LEU A 16 -0.10 22.21 15.58
N LEU A 17 -0.47 22.93 14.52
CA LEU A 17 0.49 23.59 13.63
C LEU A 17 1.33 24.65 14.35
N GLN A 18 0.71 25.46 15.22
CA GLN A 18 1.44 26.44 16.05
C GLN A 18 2.43 25.77 16.99
N ARG A 19 2.06 24.63 17.59
CA ARG A 19 2.97 23.85 18.44
C ARG A 19 4.15 23.31 17.64
N LEU A 20 3.88 22.73 16.46
CA LEU A 20 4.92 22.25 15.54
C LEU A 20 5.87 23.39 15.14
N GLN A 21 5.33 24.55 14.74
CA GLN A 21 6.11 25.73 14.37
C GLN A 21 7.06 26.13 15.52
N LYS A 22 6.54 26.24 16.75
CA LYS A 22 7.33 26.61 17.93
C LYS A 22 8.43 25.61 18.26
N ILE A 23 8.16 24.30 18.08
CA ILE A 23 9.19 23.28 18.29
C ILE A 23 10.30 23.43 17.25
N MET A 24 9.94 23.56 15.97
CA MET A 24 10.89 23.65 14.86
C MET A 24 11.71 24.93 14.87
N GLU A 25 11.18 26.06 15.33
CA GLU A 25 11.93 27.31 15.54
C GLU A 25 13.10 27.15 16.51
N ASN A 26 13.00 26.22 17.45
CA ASN A 26 14.07 25.90 18.39
C ASN A 26 15.08 24.85 17.85
N GLN A 27 14.95 24.46 16.59
CA GLN A 27 15.78 23.44 15.94
C GLN A 27 16.50 24.02 14.72
N PRO A 28 17.51 24.90 14.90
CA PRO A 28 18.13 25.65 13.81
C PRO A 28 18.89 24.80 12.79
N HIS A 29 19.13 23.52 13.10
CA HIS A 29 19.77 22.59 12.17
C HIS A 29 18.79 22.00 11.14
N PHE A 30 17.46 22.11 11.35
CA PHE A 30 16.46 21.80 10.35
C PHE A 30 16.05 23.08 9.62
N THR A 31 16.38 23.17 8.35
CA THR A 31 16.08 24.31 7.47
C THR A 31 15.32 23.83 6.23
N PRO A 32 14.78 24.74 5.41
CA PRO A 32 14.18 24.33 4.13
C PRO A 32 15.15 23.61 3.19
N GLU A 33 16.48 23.88 3.32
CA GLU A 33 17.53 23.22 2.52
C GLU A 33 18.00 21.90 3.14
N ASN A 34 17.74 21.70 4.43
CA ASN A 34 18.04 20.47 5.17
C ASN A 34 16.86 20.13 6.09
N PRO A 35 15.69 19.74 5.52
CA PRO A 35 14.50 19.50 6.32
C PRO A 35 14.58 18.20 7.13
N LEU A 36 13.70 18.11 8.10
CA LEU A 36 13.34 16.88 8.77
C LEU A 36 12.50 16.03 7.82
N TYR A 37 12.95 14.85 7.47
CA TYR A 37 12.27 13.96 6.54
C TYR A 37 11.39 12.95 7.26
N LEU A 38 10.09 13.03 7.07
CA LEU A 38 9.11 12.10 7.61
C LEU A 38 8.54 11.23 6.49
N MET A 39 8.74 9.91 6.57
CA MET A 39 8.17 8.99 5.59
C MET A 39 6.82 8.47 6.09
N GLU A 40 5.79 8.64 5.27
CA GLU A 40 4.54 7.91 5.44
C GLU A 40 4.52 6.69 4.51
N VAL A 41 3.93 5.59 4.99
CA VAL A 41 3.92 4.32 4.28
C VAL A 41 2.49 3.76 4.16
N CYS A 42 1.57 4.66 3.78
CA CYS A 42 0.17 4.30 3.50
C CYS A 42 -0.45 5.26 2.48
N GLY A 43 -0.97 4.75 1.38
CA GLY A 43 -1.62 5.57 0.36
C GLY A 43 -2.78 6.43 0.88
N GLY A 44 -3.49 5.96 1.91
CA GLY A 44 -4.51 6.77 2.59
C GLY A 44 -3.95 8.00 3.29
N HIS A 45 -2.73 7.92 3.86
CA HIS A 45 -2.03 9.09 4.41
C HIS A 45 -1.63 10.04 3.30
N THR A 46 -1.02 9.54 2.21
CA THR A 46 -0.67 10.34 1.03
C THR A 46 -1.87 11.14 0.54
N HIS A 47 -3.01 10.46 0.34
CA HIS A 47 -4.25 11.10 -0.11
C HIS A 47 -4.71 12.22 0.85
N THR A 48 -4.75 11.94 2.15
CA THR A 48 -5.18 12.93 3.16
C THR A 48 -4.24 14.12 3.23
N ILE A 49 -2.92 13.87 3.25
CA ILE A 49 -1.91 14.95 3.28
C ILE A 49 -2.11 15.93 2.14
N PHE A 50 -2.24 15.44 0.91
CA PHE A 50 -2.45 16.33 -0.25
C PHE A 50 -3.85 16.94 -0.30
N LYS A 51 -4.90 16.16 -0.03
CA LYS A 51 -6.29 16.62 -0.06
C LYS A 51 -6.56 17.80 0.88
N PHE A 52 -5.99 17.73 2.07
CA PHE A 52 -6.13 18.80 3.08
C PHE A 52 -4.97 19.80 3.06
N GLY A 53 -4.00 19.63 2.16
CA GLY A 53 -2.86 20.53 2.00
C GLY A 53 -1.94 20.58 3.23
N LEU A 54 -1.87 19.50 4.01
CA LEU A 54 -1.07 19.45 5.24
C LEU A 54 0.41 19.71 4.96
N ASP A 55 0.90 19.24 3.83
CA ASP A 55 2.26 19.47 3.35
C ASP A 55 2.62 20.96 3.12
N ARG A 56 1.61 21.82 2.89
CA ARG A 56 1.79 23.27 2.75
C ARG A 56 1.61 24.03 4.06
N LEU A 57 0.89 23.43 4.99
CA LEU A 57 0.59 24.03 6.30
C LEU A 57 1.71 23.80 7.31
N LEU A 58 2.51 22.74 7.14
CA LEU A 58 3.66 22.44 7.98
C LEU A 58 4.79 23.46 7.85
N PRO A 59 5.64 23.62 8.88
CA PRO A 59 6.90 24.35 8.76
C PRO A 59 7.73 23.84 7.58
N LYS A 60 8.32 24.73 6.80
CA LYS A 60 9.13 24.38 5.61
C LYS A 60 10.38 23.55 5.95
N SER A 61 10.73 23.45 7.22
CA SER A 61 11.77 22.57 7.75
C SER A 61 11.30 21.12 8.00
N ILE A 62 10.08 20.77 7.64
CA ILE A 62 9.54 19.40 7.65
C ILE A 62 9.13 19.04 6.23
N GLU A 63 9.58 17.89 5.75
CA GLU A 63 9.26 17.39 4.41
C GLU A 63 8.78 15.94 4.47
N PHE A 64 7.73 15.63 3.67
CA PHE A 64 7.24 14.27 3.53
C PHE A 64 7.96 13.50 2.44
N ILE A 65 8.18 12.23 2.72
CA ILE A 65 8.51 11.20 1.75
C ILE A 65 7.30 10.25 1.67
N HIS A 66 6.77 10.06 0.47
CA HIS A 66 5.63 9.18 0.22
C HIS A 66 6.16 7.79 -0.14
N GLY A 67 6.24 6.93 0.87
CA GLY A 67 6.84 5.59 0.78
C GLY A 67 5.94 4.55 0.11
N PRO A 68 6.36 3.27 0.09
CA PRO A 68 5.71 2.19 -0.66
C PRO A 68 4.45 1.66 0.05
N GLY A 69 3.50 2.52 0.39
CA GLY A 69 2.30 2.20 1.17
C GLY A 69 1.03 1.91 0.35
N CYS A 70 1.10 1.89 -0.98
CA CYS A 70 -0.03 1.60 -1.86
C CYS A 70 0.27 0.32 -2.68
N PRO A 71 -0.51 -0.78 -2.53
CA PRO A 71 -0.21 -2.06 -3.18
C PRO A 71 -0.32 -2.00 -4.70
N VAL A 72 -1.22 -1.18 -5.23
CA VAL A 72 -1.36 -0.93 -6.67
C VAL A 72 -0.13 -0.23 -7.24
N CYS A 73 0.48 0.65 -6.44
CA CYS A 73 1.62 1.48 -6.84
C CYS A 73 2.92 0.68 -6.98
N VAL A 74 3.02 -0.42 -6.29
CA VAL A 74 4.20 -1.30 -6.28
C VAL A 74 3.97 -2.63 -7.01
N LEU A 75 2.85 -2.75 -7.73
CA LEU A 75 2.46 -3.96 -8.45
C LEU A 75 3.34 -4.18 -9.68
N PRO A 76 4.09 -5.32 -9.76
CA PRO A 76 4.94 -5.62 -10.90
C PRO A 76 4.16 -5.78 -12.20
N MET A 77 4.74 -5.31 -13.31
CA MET A 77 4.10 -5.38 -14.63
C MET A 77 3.85 -6.82 -15.07
N GLY A 78 4.78 -7.72 -14.81
CA GLY A 78 4.63 -9.14 -15.17
C GLY A 78 3.47 -9.83 -14.45
N ARG A 79 3.10 -9.37 -13.25
CA ARG A 79 1.93 -9.88 -12.53
C ARG A 79 0.62 -9.49 -13.23
N ILE A 80 0.57 -8.27 -13.79
CA ILE A 80 -0.56 -7.82 -14.60
C ILE A 80 -0.64 -8.62 -15.91
N ASP A 81 0.48 -8.92 -16.54
CA ASP A 81 0.50 -9.73 -17.76
C ASP A 81 -0.06 -11.12 -17.51
N VAL A 82 0.29 -11.80 -16.41
CA VAL A 82 -0.33 -13.06 -15.98
C VAL A 82 -1.84 -12.92 -15.79
N CYS A 83 -2.29 -11.87 -15.11
CA CYS A 83 -3.73 -11.63 -14.92
C CYS A 83 -4.46 -11.46 -16.26
N ILE A 84 -3.86 -10.76 -17.23
CA ILE A 84 -4.42 -10.56 -18.58
C ILE A 84 -4.45 -11.88 -19.36
N GLU A 85 -3.40 -12.70 -19.31
CA GLU A 85 -3.35 -14.01 -19.96
C GLU A 85 -4.44 -14.95 -19.43
N ILE A 86 -4.66 -14.97 -18.11
CA ILE A 86 -5.72 -15.76 -17.49
C ILE A 86 -7.09 -15.19 -17.87
N ALA A 87 -7.29 -13.87 -17.80
CA ALA A 87 -8.56 -13.22 -18.09
C ALA A 87 -9.04 -13.38 -19.54
N ARG A 88 -8.09 -13.54 -20.50
CA ARG A 88 -8.41 -13.75 -21.91
C ARG A 88 -8.91 -15.16 -22.26
N ARG A 89 -8.86 -16.09 -21.31
CA ARG A 89 -9.38 -17.45 -21.52
C ARG A 89 -10.91 -17.46 -21.55
N PRO A 90 -11.55 -18.07 -22.54
CA PRO A 90 -13.00 -17.96 -22.72
C PRO A 90 -13.82 -18.64 -21.61
N GLU A 91 -13.22 -19.58 -20.87
CA GLU A 91 -13.82 -20.25 -19.73
C GLU A 91 -13.69 -19.48 -18.42
N VAL A 92 -12.94 -18.33 -18.40
CA VAL A 92 -12.62 -17.59 -17.18
C VAL A 92 -13.55 -16.39 -17.00
N ILE A 93 -13.99 -16.17 -15.76
CA ILE A 93 -14.49 -14.91 -15.23
C ILE A 93 -13.40 -14.39 -14.30
N PHE A 94 -12.80 -13.25 -14.64
CA PHE A 94 -11.73 -12.66 -13.86
C PHE A 94 -12.26 -11.53 -12.98
N CYS A 95 -12.09 -11.64 -11.67
CA CYS A 95 -12.59 -10.69 -10.66
C CYS A 95 -11.43 -9.91 -10.03
N THR A 96 -11.59 -8.60 -9.89
CA THR A 96 -10.56 -7.74 -9.28
C THR A 96 -11.16 -6.49 -8.66
N PHE A 97 -10.38 -5.77 -7.84
CA PHE A 97 -10.72 -4.44 -7.36
C PHE A 97 -10.56 -3.39 -8.46
N GLY A 98 -11.33 -2.31 -8.36
CA GLY A 98 -11.42 -1.29 -9.41
C GLY A 98 -10.08 -0.65 -9.81
N ASP A 99 -9.22 -0.36 -8.85
CA ASP A 99 -7.93 0.29 -9.11
C ASP A 99 -6.98 -0.61 -9.91
N ALA A 100 -6.98 -1.92 -9.67
CA ALA A 100 -6.15 -2.87 -10.39
C ALA A 100 -6.47 -2.95 -11.89
N MET A 101 -7.71 -2.60 -12.29
CA MET A 101 -8.14 -2.59 -13.70
C MET A 101 -7.27 -1.72 -14.62
N ARG A 102 -6.72 -0.62 -14.07
CA ARG A 102 -5.99 0.39 -14.85
C ARG A 102 -4.47 0.21 -14.80
N VAL A 103 -3.96 -0.69 -13.96
CA VAL A 103 -2.51 -0.94 -13.91
C VAL A 103 -2.06 -1.57 -15.22
N ARG A 104 -1.01 -1.01 -15.79
CA ARG A 104 -0.45 -1.48 -17.06
C ARG A 104 0.69 -2.46 -16.84
N GLY A 105 0.60 -3.61 -17.51
CA GLY A 105 1.69 -4.51 -17.85
C GLY A 105 2.19 -4.25 -19.26
N ARG A 106 3.00 -5.14 -19.79
CA ARG A 106 3.46 -5.10 -21.20
C ARG A 106 2.32 -5.44 -22.17
N LEU A 107 1.40 -6.32 -21.77
CA LEU A 107 0.24 -6.74 -22.57
C LEU A 107 -0.94 -5.75 -22.52
N GLY A 108 -0.79 -4.62 -21.84
CA GLY A 108 -1.84 -3.63 -21.60
C GLY A 108 -2.36 -3.65 -20.17
N SER A 109 -3.66 -3.45 -19.98
CA SER A 109 -4.34 -3.47 -18.71
C SER A 109 -5.53 -4.43 -18.70
N LEU A 110 -6.04 -4.78 -17.51
CA LEU A 110 -7.29 -5.56 -17.39
C LEU A 110 -8.48 -4.81 -17.99
N LEU A 111 -8.48 -3.48 -17.94
CA LEU A 111 -9.52 -2.65 -18.58
C LEU A 111 -9.48 -2.80 -20.11
N GLU A 112 -8.29 -2.79 -20.71
CA GLU A 112 -8.12 -3.02 -22.15
C GLU A 112 -8.48 -4.46 -22.53
N ALA A 113 -8.11 -5.47 -21.72
CA ALA A 113 -8.53 -6.87 -21.93
C ALA A 113 -10.04 -7.01 -21.91
N LYS A 114 -10.73 -6.35 -20.99
CA LYS A 114 -12.21 -6.29 -20.93
C LYS A 114 -12.79 -5.67 -22.19
N ALA A 115 -12.23 -4.56 -22.67
CA ALA A 115 -12.67 -3.91 -23.91
C ALA A 115 -12.48 -4.82 -25.14
N GLN A 116 -11.54 -5.76 -25.09
CA GLN A 116 -11.27 -6.77 -26.11
C GLN A 116 -12.13 -8.05 -25.97
N GLY A 117 -13.06 -8.09 -25.00
CA GLY A 117 -14.04 -9.17 -24.85
C GLY A 117 -13.76 -10.15 -23.71
N ALA A 118 -12.71 -9.95 -22.90
CA ALA A 118 -12.50 -10.75 -21.69
C ALA A 118 -13.58 -10.46 -20.61
N ASP A 119 -14.07 -11.50 -19.93
CA ASP A 119 -15.04 -11.33 -18.83
C ASP A 119 -14.33 -10.91 -17.56
N VAL A 120 -14.01 -9.60 -17.46
CA VAL A 120 -13.38 -9.01 -16.28
C VAL A 120 -14.44 -8.23 -15.48
N ARG A 121 -14.58 -8.57 -14.19
CA ARG A 121 -15.59 -8.00 -13.30
C ARG A 121 -14.94 -7.29 -12.12
N ILE A 122 -15.45 -6.09 -11.81
CA ILE A 122 -15.07 -5.37 -10.60
C ILE A 122 -15.91 -5.93 -9.45
N VAL A 123 -15.23 -6.27 -8.36
CA VAL A 123 -15.83 -6.74 -7.11
C VAL A 123 -15.39 -5.86 -5.95
N TYR A 124 -16.18 -5.80 -4.89
CA TYR A 124 -15.88 -5.03 -3.68
C TYR A 124 -15.38 -5.90 -2.53
N SER A 125 -15.53 -7.23 -2.69
CA SER A 125 -15.09 -8.23 -1.73
C SER A 125 -14.62 -9.49 -2.44
N PRO A 126 -13.63 -10.24 -1.91
CA PRO A 126 -13.32 -11.59 -2.39
C PRO A 126 -14.53 -12.53 -2.34
N LEU A 127 -15.42 -12.32 -1.37
CA LEU A 127 -16.65 -13.09 -1.23
C LEU A 127 -17.60 -12.91 -2.42
N ASP A 128 -17.62 -11.73 -3.05
CA ASP A 128 -18.40 -11.50 -4.26
C ASP A 128 -17.92 -12.41 -5.40
N ALA A 129 -16.61 -12.59 -5.52
CA ALA A 129 -16.02 -13.48 -6.51
C ALA A 129 -16.36 -14.96 -6.23
N LEU A 130 -16.39 -15.38 -4.97
CA LEU A 130 -16.83 -16.72 -4.57
C LEU A 130 -18.32 -16.94 -4.90
N ASN A 131 -19.17 -15.94 -4.66
CA ASN A 131 -20.59 -15.98 -5.03
C ASN A 131 -20.76 -16.07 -6.56
N ILE A 132 -19.94 -15.36 -7.33
CA ILE A 132 -19.91 -15.49 -8.79
C ILE A 132 -19.52 -16.92 -9.19
N ALA A 133 -18.54 -17.55 -8.54
CA ALA A 133 -18.16 -18.93 -8.82
C ALA A 133 -19.30 -19.92 -8.56
N SER A 134 -19.98 -19.78 -7.44
CA SER A 134 -21.12 -20.62 -7.08
C SER A 134 -22.30 -20.51 -8.08
N ASN A 135 -22.49 -19.31 -8.65
CA ASN A 135 -23.57 -19.04 -9.62
C ASN A 135 -23.18 -19.36 -11.08
N ASN A 136 -21.92 -19.70 -11.34
CA ASN A 136 -21.41 -20.01 -12.70
C ASN A 136 -20.58 -21.30 -12.68
N PRO A 137 -21.19 -22.47 -12.42
CA PRO A 137 -20.45 -23.73 -12.23
C PRO A 137 -19.65 -24.18 -13.46
N ASP A 138 -20.06 -23.76 -14.66
CA ASP A 138 -19.40 -24.08 -15.93
C ASP A 138 -18.22 -23.15 -16.26
N LYS A 139 -18.00 -22.11 -15.44
CA LYS A 139 -16.91 -21.14 -15.59
C LYS A 139 -15.87 -21.31 -14.49
N LYS A 140 -14.65 -20.95 -14.77
CA LYS A 140 -13.58 -20.80 -13.77
C LYS A 140 -13.53 -19.35 -13.33
N VAL A 141 -13.74 -19.11 -12.04
CA VAL A 141 -13.71 -17.75 -11.49
C VAL A 141 -12.37 -17.51 -10.80
N VAL A 142 -11.66 -16.50 -11.25
CA VAL A 142 -10.36 -16.13 -10.73
C VAL A 142 -10.44 -14.78 -10.03
N PHE A 143 -10.06 -14.73 -8.78
CA PHE A 143 -9.96 -13.49 -8.02
C PHE A 143 -8.50 -13.02 -7.94
N PHE A 144 -8.23 -11.79 -8.32
CA PHE A 144 -6.93 -11.15 -8.12
C PHE A 144 -6.85 -10.58 -6.70
N SER A 145 -6.21 -11.32 -5.80
CA SER A 145 -6.00 -10.92 -4.42
C SER A 145 -4.78 -9.99 -4.34
N LEU A 146 -5.06 -8.70 -4.29
CA LEU A 146 -4.06 -7.64 -4.24
C LEU A 146 -4.21 -6.84 -2.94
N GLY A 147 -3.12 -6.60 -2.25
CA GLY A 147 -3.11 -5.72 -1.08
C GLY A 147 -2.02 -6.03 -0.07
N PHE A 148 -1.99 -5.23 0.97
CA PHE A 148 -1.20 -5.47 2.17
C PHE A 148 -1.96 -6.39 3.14
N GLU A 149 -1.48 -6.50 4.38
CA GLU A 149 -2.11 -7.28 5.45
C GLU A 149 -3.57 -6.89 5.70
N THR A 150 -3.98 -5.68 5.32
CA THR A 150 -5.37 -5.20 5.45
C THR A 150 -6.38 -6.02 4.68
N THR A 151 -6.02 -6.53 3.50
CA THR A 151 -6.94 -7.28 2.61
C THR A 151 -6.81 -8.79 2.77
N MET A 152 -5.73 -9.27 3.38
CA MET A 152 -5.48 -10.70 3.58
C MET A 152 -6.57 -11.42 4.39
N PRO A 153 -7.11 -10.86 5.50
CA PRO A 153 -8.13 -11.55 6.28
C PRO A 153 -9.38 -11.90 5.47
N SER A 154 -9.86 -10.96 4.64
CA SER A 154 -11.05 -11.20 3.81
C SER A 154 -10.80 -12.25 2.73
N ALA A 155 -9.60 -12.25 2.12
CA ALA A 155 -9.21 -13.28 1.16
C ALA A 155 -9.07 -14.65 1.83
N ALA A 156 -8.45 -14.71 3.02
CA ALA A 156 -8.30 -15.93 3.80
C ALA A 156 -9.66 -16.54 4.16
N ILE A 157 -10.56 -15.76 4.74
CA ILE A 157 -11.91 -16.21 5.12
C ILE A 157 -12.69 -16.69 3.87
N THR A 158 -12.52 -16.02 2.73
CA THR A 158 -13.19 -16.44 1.48
C THR A 158 -12.66 -17.79 1.01
N LEU A 159 -11.33 -18.03 1.09
CA LEU A 159 -10.74 -19.32 0.74
C LEU A 159 -11.14 -20.45 1.71
N GLN A 160 -11.22 -20.15 3.02
CA GLN A 160 -11.77 -21.09 4.01
C GLN A 160 -13.22 -21.45 3.68
N GLN A 161 -14.06 -20.48 3.30
CA GLN A 161 -15.44 -20.73 2.86
C GLN A 161 -15.49 -21.55 1.59
N ALA A 162 -14.68 -21.22 0.58
CA ALA A 162 -14.60 -21.98 -0.67
C ALA A 162 -14.25 -23.46 -0.41
N LYS A 163 -13.26 -23.72 0.47
CA LYS A 163 -12.86 -25.06 0.91
C LYS A 163 -14.01 -25.79 1.63
N LYS A 164 -14.66 -25.12 2.60
CA LYS A 164 -15.79 -25.65 3.37
C LYS A 164 -16.99 -25.97 2.50
N GLN A 165 -17.29 -25.13 1.52
CA GLN A 165 -18.40 -25.29 0.58
C GLN A 165 -18.06 -26.21 -0.61
N GLN A 166 -16.82 -26.69 -0.69
CA GLN A 166 -16.31 -27.52 -1.78
C GLN A 166 -16.47 -26.89 -3.18
N VAL A 167 -16.28 -25.55 -3.28
CA VAL A 167 -16.33 -24.83 -4.55
C VAL A 167 -15.03 -25.11 -5.32
N LYS A 168 -15.13 -25.81 -6.44
CA LYS A 168 -13.97 -26.32 -7.21
C LYS A 168 -13.57 -25.42 -8.38
N ASN A 169 -14.37 -24.43 -8.70
CA ASN A 169 -14.18 -23.51 -9.83
C ASN A 169 -13.79 -22.10 -9.42
N PHE A 170 -13.38 -21.89 -8.15
CA PHE A 170 -12.85 -20.64 -7.62
C PHE A 170 -11.33 -20.73 -7.49
N PHE A 171 -10.61 -19.70 -7.95
CA PHE A 171 -9.16 -19.63 -7.91
C PHE A 171 -8.70 -18.22 -7.54
N VAL A 172 -7.45 -18.09 -7.06
CA VAL A 172 -6.88 -16.82 -6.64
C VAL A 172 -5.50 -16.62 -7.29
N VAL A 173 -5.27 -15.47 -7.92
CA VAL A 173 -3.93 -14.97 -8.17
C VAL A 173 -3.49 -14.21 -6.94
N CYS A 174 -2.49 -14.75 -6.21
CA CYS A 174 -2.03 -14.16 -4.95
C CYS A 174 -0.96 -13.10 -5.18
N GLN A 175 -1.28 -11.84 -4.89
CA GLN A 175 -0.37 -10.70 -4.91
C GLN A 175 -0.51 -9.88 -3.62
N ASN A 176 -0.62 -10.57 -2.51
CA ASN A 176 -0.60 -9.95 -1.19
C ASN A 176 0.85 -9.79 -0.71
N ILE A 177 1.16 -8.63 -0.17
CA ILE A 177 2.50 -8.20 0.24
C ILE A 177 2.48 -7.70 1.68
N THR A 178 3.64 -7.67 2.33
CA THR A 178 3.79 -7.37 3.75
C THR A 178 4.67 -6.13 3.97
N ILE A 179 4.32 -5.32 4.97
CA ILE A 179 4.97 -4.02 5.17
C ILE A 179 6.30 -4.12 5.92
N ILE A 180 6.41 -4.96 6.95
CA ILE A 180 7.59 -4.99 7.83
C ILE A 180 8.87 -5.38 7.09
N PRO A 181 8.92 -6.46 6.28
CA PRO A 181 10.11 -6.79 5.48
C PRO A 181 10.46 -5.70 4.46
N THR A 182 9.46 -4.99 3.94
CA THR A 182 9.68 -3.88 3.01
C THR A 182 10.35 -2.70 3.69
N LEU A 183 9.94 -2.35 4.90
CA LEU A 183 10.59 -1.32 5.70
C LEU A 183 12.02 -1.71 6.09
N HIS A 184 12.25 -2.98 6.42
CA HIS A 184 13.60 -3.52 6.64
C HIS A 184 14.49 -3.33 5.40
N SER A 185 14.00 -3.73 4.23
CA SER A 185 14.73 -3.56 2.97
C SER A 185 15.06 -2.10 2.68
N LEU A 186 14.09 -1.20 2.88
CA LEU A 186 14.27 0.22 2.66
C LEU A 186 15.33 0.83 3.60
N LEU A 187 15.26 0.49 4.88
CA LEU A 187 16.16 1.02 5.91
C LEU A 187 17.57 0.45 5.81
N SER A 188 17.72 -0.83 5.47
CA SER A 188 19.02 -1.48 5.34
C SER A 188 19.86 -0.94 4.18
N GLN A 189 19.22 -0.45 3.12
CA GLN A 189 19.91 0.13 1.97
C GLN A 189 20.54 1.51 2.24
N GLY A 190 20.02 2.26 3.22
CA GLY A 190 20.56 3.55 3.64
C GLY A 190 20.62 4.62 2.54
N GLN A 191 19.86 4.46 1.46
CA GLN A 191 19.96 5.31 0.26
C GLN A 191 19.32 6.69 0.42
N VAL A 192 18.47 6.86 1.43
CA VAL A 192 17.71 8.09 1.64
C VAL A 192 17.71 8.47 3.11
N LYS A 193 17.78 9.77 3.37
CA LYS A 193 17.65 10.32 4.72
C LYS A 193 16.17 10.26 5.13
N ILE A 194 15.86 9.45 6.13
CA ILE A 194 14.55 9.38 6.77
C ILE A 194 14.79 9.56 8.26
N ASP A 195 14.09 10.52 8.86
CA ASP A 195 14.27 10.83 10.27
C ASP A 195 13.24 10.14 11.16
N GLY A 196 12.05 9.77 10.60
CA GLY A 196 11.02 9.03 11.29
C GLY A 196 9.87 8.60 10.38
N PHE A 197 9.00 7.74 10.90
CA PHE A 197 7.95 7.09 10.12
C PHE A 197 6.54 7.33 10.67
N LEU A 198 5.63 7.68 9.77
CA LEU A 198 4.19 7.59 9.99
C LEU A 198 3.74 6.19 9.53
N ALA A 199 3.51 5.30 10.49
CA ALA A 199 3.15 3.91 10.22
C ALA A 199 1.65 3.75 9.88
N PRO A 200 1.31 2.76 9.01
CA PRO A 200 -0.02 2.65 8.41
C PRO A 200 -1.05 2.11 9.39
N GLY A 201 -2.03 2.94 9.76
CA GLY A 201 -3.08 2.56 10.71
C GLY A 201 -3.88 1.32 10.28
N HIS A 202 -4.24 1.18 9.00
CA HIS A 202 -5.01 0.02 8.52
C HIS A 202 -4.22 -1.29 8.60
N VAL A 203 -2.94 -1.30 8.22
CA VAL A 203 -2.09 -2.48 8.38
C VAL A 203 -1.93 -2.82 9.85
N SER A 204 -1.67 -1.80 10.69
CA SER A 204 -1.48 -1.98 12.13
C SER A 204 -2.75 -2.45 12.87
N MET A 205 -3.95 -2.26 12.31
CA MET A 205 -5.17 -2.91 12.83
C MET A 205 -5.07 -4.43 12.79
N VAL A 206 -4.36 -4.97 11.79
CA VAL A 206 -4.18 -6.42 11.63
C VAL A 206 -2.97 -6.92 12.40
N ILE A 207 -1.79 -6.31 12.18
CA ILE A 207 -0.53 -6.81 12.72
C ILE A 207 -0.17 -6.28 14.11
N GLY A 208 -0.81 -5.20 14.58
CA GLY A 208 -0.48 -4.53 15.82
C GLY A 208 0.62 -3.49 15.69
N SER A 209 1.01 -2.94 16.84
CA SER A 209 2.14 -2.00 16.95
C SER A 209 3.47 -2.69 17.23
N GLU A 210 3.45 -3.89 17.79
CA GLU A 210 4.63 -4.63 18.23
C GLU A 210 5.65 -4.93 17.11
N PRO A 211 5.25 -5.30 15.87
CA PRO A 211 6.20 -5.60 14.80
C PRO A 211 7.11 -4.42 14.39
N TYR A 212 6.70 -3.19 14.66
CA TYR A 212 7.54 -2.00 14.37
C TYR A 212 8.66 -1.81 15.40
N GLN A 213 8.61 -2.49 16.56
CA GLN A 213 9.61 -2.34 17.61
C GLN A 213 11.00 -2.80 17.14
N GLU A 214 11.06 -3.93 16.44
CA GLU A 214 12.32 -4.44 15.89
C GLU A 214 12.96 -3.46 14.90
N LEU A 215 12.16 -2.80 14.06
CA LEU A 215 12.64 -1.76 13.13
C LEU A 215 13.20 -0.55 13.90
N CYS A 216 12.47 -0.12 14.93
CA CYS A 216 12.89 0.99 15.78
C CYS A 216 14.22 0.69 16.48
N ASP A 217 14.35 -0.48 17.08
CA ASP A 217 15.55 -0.91 17.83
C ASP A 217 16.75 -1.11 16.89
N THR A 218 16.53 -1.68 15.70
CA THR A 218 17.59 -1.98 14.74
C THR A 218 18.12 -0.73 14.03
N TYR A 219 17.22 0.14 13.59
CA TYR A 219 17.60 1.28 12.73
C TYR A 219 17.60 2.62 13.46
N HIS A 220 17.23 2.64 14.72
CA HIS A 220 17.13 3.85 15.55
C HIS A 220 16.29 4.94 14.89
N LYS A 221 15.13 4.53 14.33
CA LYS A 221 14.14 5.42 13.74
C LYS A 221 12.84 5.34 14.49
N PRO A 222 12.27 6.46 14.95
CA PRO A 222 10.99 6.47 15.63
C PRO A 222 9.84 6.20 14.67
N PHE A 223 8.82 5.51 15.18
CA PHE A 223 7.58 5.20 14.46
C PHE A 223 6.38 5.75 15.22
N VAL A 224 5.44 6.36 14.50
CA VAL A 224 4.13 6.70 15.05
C VAL A 224 3.04 6.12 14.17
N ILE A 225 2.24 5.20 14.71
CA ILE A 225 1.07 4.66 14.03
C ILE A 225 -0.03 5.71 14.05
N THR A 226 -0.61 6.01 12.89
CA THR A 226 -1.61 7.07 12.78
C THR A 226 -2.87 6.65 12.03
N GLY A 227 -3.99 7.30 12.38
CA GLY A 227 -5.22 7.25 11.60
C GLY A 227 -5.12 8.09 10.32
N PHE A 228 -6.28 8.38 9.71
CA PHE A 228 -6.35 8.91 8.35
C PHE A 228 -6.97 10.30 8.27
N GLU A 229 -7.55 10.80 9.34
CA GLU A 229 -8.13 12.13 9.35
C GLU A 229 -7.03 13.20 9.55
N PRO A 230 -7.24 14.45 9.11
CA PRO A 230 -6.22 15.49 9.19
C PRO A 230 -5.61 15.68 10.59
N LEU A 231 -6.44 15.63 11.63
CA LEU A 231 -5.97 15.77 13.01
C LEU A 231 -5.19 14.55 13.50
N ASP A 232 -5.53 13.34 13.05
CA ASP A 232 -4.74 12.15 13.33
C ASP A 232 -3.31 12.33 12.83
N ILE A 233 -3.17 12.74 11.57
CA ILE A 233 -1.87 12.95 10.92
C ILE A 233 -1.09 14.07 11.61
N LEU A 234 -1.71 15.22 11.89
CA LEU A 234 -1.05 16.33 12.57
C LEU A 234 -0.60 15.97 13.99
N GLN A 235 -1.40 15.21 14.73
CA GLN A 235 -1.02 14.70 16.05
C GLN A 235 0.15 13.73 15.96
N ALA A 236 0.11 12.80 15.01
CA ALA A 236 1.19 11.85 14.80
C ALA A 236 2.51 12.54 14.39
N ILE A 237 2.45 13.56 13.54
CA ILE A 237 3.61 14.39 13.19
C ILE A 237 4.17 15.08 14.44
N LEU A 238 3.30 15.66 15.28
CA LEU A 238 3.73 16.31 16.51
C LEU A 238 4.41 15.32 17.46
N MET A 239 3.86 14.11 17.63
CA MET A 239 4.47 13.04 18.44
C MET A 239 5.84 12.66 17.88
N LEU A 240 5.94 12.45 16.56
CA LEU A 240 7.16 12.05 15.88
C LEU A 240 8.26 13.12 15.97
N VAL A 241 7.91 14.39 15.70
CA VAL A 241 8.82 15.53 15.84
C VAL A 241 9.31 15.67 17.29
N THR A 242 8.41 15.47 18.25
CA THR A 242 8.76 15.53 19.69
C THR A 242 9.78 14.44 20.04
N GLN A 243 9.58 13.19 19.63
CA GLN A 243 10.54 12.11 19.83
C GLN A 243 11.92 12.45 19.25
N ILE A 244 11.95 12.95 18.00
CA ILE A 244 13.21 13.26 17.29
C ILE A 244 13.98 14.37 18.03
N VAL A 245 13.27 15.43 18.46
CA VAL A 245 13.88 16.55 19.20
C VAL A 245 14.38 16.12 20.57
N GLU A 246 13.64 15.25 21.26
CA GLU A 246 14.03 14.68 22.54
C GLU A 246 15.05 13.53 22.41
N LYS A 247 15.45 13.18 21.19
CA LYS A 247 16.35 12.06 20.87
C LYS A 247 15.85 10.71 21.42
N ARG A 248 14.54 10.53 21.45
CA ARG A 248 13.88 9.26 21.75
C ARG A 248 13.68 8.48 20.45
N CYS A 249 13.64 7.16 20.57
CA CYS A 249 13.32 6.27 19.47
C CYS A 249 12.36 5.21 20.01
N GLU A 250 11.08 5.39 19.77
CA GLU A 250 10.01 4.55 20.31
C GLU A 250 8.94 4.31 19.24
N VAL A 251 8.16 3.24 19.43
CA VAL A 251 6.95 3.01 18.66
C VAL A 251 5.78 3.58 19.43
N GLU A 252 5.25 4.72 18.99
CA GLU A 252 4.07 5.33 19.58
C GLU A 252 2.81 5.06 18.72
N ASN A 253 1.66 4.96 19.37
CA ASN A 253 0.40 4.71 18.69
C ASN A 253 -0.56 5.89 18.92
N GLN A 254 -0.75 6.72 17.90
CA GLN A 254 -1.76 7.78 17.91
C GLN A 254 -3.16 7.20 17.68
N TYR A 255 -3.28 6.08 16.95
CA TYR A 255 -4.54 5.47 16.52
C TYR A 255 -5.08 4.45 17.55
N LYS A 256 -4.90 4.72 18.84
CA LYS A 256 -5.26 3.81 19.97
C LYS A 256 -6.72 3.38 20.00
N ARG A 257 -7.62 4.17 19.37
CA ARG A 257 -9.05 3.82 19.30
C ARG A 257 -9.33 2.58 18.45
N ILE A 258 -8.36 2.16 17.61
CA ILE A 258 -8.52 1.04 16.68
C ILE A 258 -7.34 0.06 16.75
N VAL A 259 -6.12 0.57 16.86
CA VAL A 259 -4.91 -0.27 16.83
C VAL A 259 -4.51 -0.70 18.24
N HIS A 260 -4.37 -2.00 18.43
CA HIS A 260 -3.88 -2.64 19.65
C HIS A 260 -2.44 -3.14 19.48
N GLN A 261 -1.75 -3.41 20.58
CA GLN A 261 -0.35 -3.85 20.56
C GLN A 261 -0.14 -5.10 19.71
N HIS A 262 -0.97 -6.12 19.90
CA HIS A 262 -0.87 -7.41 19.20
C HIS A 262 -1.76 -7.51 17.95
N GLY A 263 -2.44 -6.41 17.57
CA GLY A 263 -3.34 -6.37 16.42
C GLY A 263 -4.62 -7.17 16.60
N ASN A 264 -5.10 -7.78 15.51
CA ASN A 264 -6.29 -8.61 15.49
C ASN A 264 -5.90 -10.09 15.37
N GLU A 265 -5.90 -10.81 16.49
CA GLU A 265 -5.47 -12.21 16.56
C GLU A 265 -6.31 -13.14 15.66
N LEU A 266 -7.62 -12.91 15.55
CA LEU A 266 -8.48 -13.71 14.67
C LEU A 266 -8.14 -13.50 13.19
N ALA A 267 -7.82 -12.26 12.81
CA ALA A 267 -7.40 -11.95 11.45
C ALA A 267 -6.03 -12.59 11.16
N GLN A 268 -5.08 -12.51 12.09
CA GLN A 268 -3.76 -13.13 11.96
C GLN A 268 -3.86 -14.64 11.87
N GLN A 269 -4.71 -15.27 12.68
CA GLN A 269 -4.97 -16.71 12.62
C GLN A 269 -5.54 -17.11 11.25
N ALA A 270 -6.52 -16.39 10.73
CA ALA A 270 -7.08 -16.68 9.42
C ALA A 270 -6.02 -16.54 8.32
N ILE A 271 -5.16 -15.50 8.40
CA ILE A 271 -4.06 -15.32 7.46
C ILE A 271 -3.08 -16.49 7.52
N SER A 272 -2.61 -16.87 8.71
CA SER A 272 -1.59 -17.93 8.89
C SER A 272 -2.07 -19.33 8.50
N GLU A 273 -3.38 -19.58 8.56
CA GLU A 273 -3.96 -20.83 8.07
C GLU A 273 -3.86 -20.94 6.54
N VAL A 274 -4.09 -19.85 5.83
CA VAL A 274 -4.26 -19.84 4.37
C VAL A 274 -3.00 -19.43 3.64
N PHE A 275 -2.22 -18.51 4.21
CA PHE A 275 -1.03 -17.94 3.59
C PHE A 275 0.25 -18.26 4.37
N ARG A 276 1.34 -18.39 3.64
CA ARG A 276 2.71 -18.42 4.18
C ARG A 276 3.58 -17.40 3.47
N LEU A 277 4.65 -16.95 4.11
CA LEU A 277 5.60 -16.01 3.50
C LEU A 277 6.33 -16.69 2.33
N LYS A 278 6.52 -15.93 1.25
CA LYS A 278 7.41 -16.27 0.14
C LYS A 278 8.86 -15.95 0.51
N ALA A 279 9.81 -16.69 -0.04
CA ALA A 279 11.24 -16.37 0.11
C ALA A 279 11.57 -14.96 -0.39
N SER A 280 10.97 -14.51 -1.48
CA SER A 280 11.04 -13.13 -1.98
C SER A 280 9.81 -12.76 -2.81
N SER A 281 9.60 -11.47 -2.98
CA SER A 281 8.58 -10.93 -3.88
C SER A 281 9.11 -9.71 -4.62
N GLU A 282 8.75 -9.61 -5.91
CA GLU A 282 9.07 -8.46 -6.72
C GLU A 282 8.16 -7.28 -6.35
N TRP A 283 8.76 -6.10 -6.21
CA TRP A 283 8.08 -4.83 -5.99
C TRP A 283 8.43 -3.88 -7.13
N ARG A 284 7.44 -3.37 -7.81
CA ARG A 284 7.65 -2.43 -8.91
C ARG A 284 8.40 -1.20 -8.44
N GLY A 285 9.54 -0.91 -9.08
CA GLY A 285 10.40 0.21 -8.72
C GLY A 285 11.34 -0.01 -7.53
N LEU A 286 11.19 -1.11 -6.77
CA LEU A 286 12.05 -1.44 -5.62
C LEU A 286 12.82 -2.75 -5.81
N GLY A 287 12.45 -3.58 -6.80
CA GLY A 287 13.07 -4.87 -7.07
C GLY A 287 12.60 -5.99 -6.15
N GLU A 288 13.43 -7.04 -6.01
CA GLU A 288 13.14 -8.19 -5.16
C GLU A 288 13.38 -7.86 -3.68
N ILE A 289 12.40 -8.14 -2.85
CA ILE A 289 12.47 -7.96 -1.39
C ILE A 289 12.19 -9.31 -0.72
N ALA A 290 13.09 -9.74 0.14
CA ALA A 290 12.97 -11.00 0.89
C ALA A 290 11.75 -10.96 1.82
N GLU A 291 11.02 -12.06 1.94
CA GLU A 291 9.90 -12.28 2.86
C GLU A 291 8.77 -11.24 2.79
N SER A 292 8.70 -10.48 1.68
CA SER A 292 7.79 -9.34 1.52
C SER A 292 6.48 -9.65 0.81
N GLY A 293 6.19 -10.91 0.58
CA GLY A 293 4.93 -11.36 0.00
C GLY A 293 4.49 -12.70 0.54
N VAL A 294 3.28 -13.10 0.18
CA VAL A 294 2.72 -14.38 0.62
C VAL A 294 2.28 -15.25 -0.56
N GLU A 295 2.22 -16.55 -0.31
CA GLU A 295 1.65 -17.56 -1.18
C GLU A 295 0.67 -18.43 -0.39
N LEU A 296 -0.14 -19.21 -1.09
CA LEU A 296 -1.06 -20.14 -0.44
C LEU A 296 -0.31 -21.30 0.21
N THR A 297 -0.76 -21.71 1.42
CA THR A 297 -0.25 -22.94 2.06
C THR A 297 -0.65 -24.17 1.26
N ASP A 298 0.03 -25.31 1.49
CA ASP A 298 -0.21 -26.55 0.77
C ASP A 298 -1.68 -27.00 0.83
N ASP A 299 -2.35 -26.74 1.94
CA ASP A 299 -3.77 -27.01 2.17
C ASP A 299 -4.73 -26.21 1.30
N TYR A 300 -4.25 -25.09 0.74
CA TYR A 300 -5.02 -24.17 -0.10
C TYR A 300 -4.45 -24.05 -1.52
N GLN A 301 -3.37 -24.74 -1.85
CA GLN A 301 -2.70 -24.68 -3.15
C GLN A 301 -3.63 -25.05 -4.32
N CYS A 302 -4.67 -25.86 -4.08
CA CYS A 302 -5.67 -26.19 -5.10
C CYS A 302 -6.47 -24.98 -5.61
N PHE A 303 -6.44 -23.85 -4.88
CA PHE A 303 -7.03 -22.58 -5.28
C PHE A 303 -6.07 -21.65 -6.01
N ASP A 304 -4.80 -22.03 -6.17
CA ASP A 304 -3.81 -21.20 -6.85
C ASP A 304 -4.06 -21.18 -8.36
N ALA A 305 -4.40 -19.98 -8.86
CA ALA A 305 -4.67 -19.78 -10.29
C ALA A 305 -3.41 -19.95 -11.15
N GLU A 306 -2.22 -19.59 -10.65
CA GLU A 306 -0.99 -19.69 -11.41
C GLU A 306 -0.59 -21.16 -11.61
N VAL A 307 -0.77 -21.98 -10.59
CA VAL A 307 -0.59 -23.43 -10.67
C VAL A 307 -1.65 -24.05 -11.61
N HIS A 308 -2.93 -23.66 -11.42
CA HIS A 308 -4.03 -24.22 -12.21
C HIS A 308 -3.92 -23.93 -13.70
N PHE A 309 -3.52 -22.72 -14.07
CA PHE A 309 -3.41 -22.27 -15.46
C PHE A 309 -2.00 -22.41 -16.04
N ALA A 310 -1.03 -22.89 -15.26
CA ALA A 310 0.39 -23.03 -15.63
C ALA A 310 0.98 -21.70 -16.16
N CYS A 311 0.59 -20.57 -15.52
CA CYS A 311 1.10 -19.24 -15.82
C CYS A 311 2.17 -18.86 -14.80
N GLN A 312 3.23 -18.19 -15.25
CA GLN A 312 4.26 -17.65 -14.36
C GLN A 312 4.55 -16.20 -14.73
N PRO A 313 4.76 -15.32 -13.75
CA PRO A 313 5.13 -13.95 -14.03
C PRO A 313 6.51 -13.88 -14.67
N HIS A 314 6.64 -13.00 -15.65
CA HIS A 314 7.91 -12.66 -16.25
C HIS A 314 8.38 -11.32 -15.66
N GLN A 315 9.68 -11.19 -15.43
CA GLN A 315 10.24 -9.90 -15.08
C GLN A 315 10.08 -8.93 -16.26
N VAL A 316 9.42 -7.81 -16.00
CA VAL A 316 9.20 -6.75 -16.99
C VAL A 316 9.76 -5.46 -16.42
N ALA A 317 10.78 -4.93 -17.07
CA ALA A 317 11.37 -3.65 -16.67
C ALA A 317 10.40 -2.49 -16.93
N ASP A 318 10.38 -1.53 -16.02
CA ASP A 318 9.69 -0.26 -16.23
C ASP A 318 10.33 0.55 -17.36
N ASP A 319 9.60 1.54 -17.88
CA ASP A 319 10.14 2.53 -18.82
C ASP A 319 11.38 3.20 -18.20
N PRO A 320 12.52 3.27 -18.91
CA PRO A 320 13.75 3.87 -18.39
C PRO A 320 13.62 5.34 -17.99
N ASP A 321 12.64 6.06 -18.56
CA ASP A 321 12.32 7.44 -18.16
C ASP A 321 11.44 7.51 -16.91
N SER A 322 10.89 6.39 -16.43
CA SER A 322 10.04 6.34 -15.23
C SER A 322 10.86 6.50 -13.96
N ARG A 323 10.43 7.40 -13.11
CA ARG A 323 11.03 7.64 -11.78
C ARG A 323 10.19 7.15 -10.61
N CYS A 324 9.28 6.20 -10.85
CA CYS A 324 8.39 5.72 -9.79
C CYS A 324 9.16 5.17 -8.56
N GLY A 325 10.20 4.37 -8.78
CA GLY A 325 11.04 3.86 -7.69
C GLY A 325 11.74 4.98 -6.91
N ASP A 326 12.30 5.98 -7.61
CA ASP A 326 12.96 7.12 -6.97
C ASP A 326 11.99 7.97 -6.13
N VAL A 327 10.74 8.12 -6.57
CA VAL A 327 9.68 8.82 -5.82
C VAL A 327 9.33 8.03 -4.55
N LEU A 328 9.16 6.70 -4.64
CA LEU A 328 8.81 5.83 -3.50
C LEU A 328 9.86 5.83 -2.39
N ILE A 329 11.12 6.02 -2.73
CA ILE A 329 12.20 6.09 -1.75
C ILE A 329 12.61 7.51 -1.40
N GLY A 330 11.95 8.53 -1.97
CA GLY A 330 12.19 9.94 -1.65
C GLY A 330 13.42 10.58 -2.31
N LYS A 331 13.98 9.95 -3.35
CA LYS A 331 15.11 10.53 -4.13
C LYS A 331 14.67 11.69 -5.01
N CYS A 332 13.41 11.75 -5.43
CA CYS A 332 12.85 12.84 -6.19
C CYS A 332 11.36 13.02 -5.88
N LYS A 333 10.82 14.17 -6.24
CA LYS A 333 9.37 14.46 -6.16
C LYS A 333 8.67 14.02 -7.45
N PRO A 334 7.33 13.82 -7.43
CA PRO A 334 6.57 13.52 -8.65
C PRO A 334 6.85 14.46 -9.81
N ALA A 335 6.97 15.77 -9.55
CA ALA A 335 7.22 16.79 -10.56
C ALA A 335 8.61 16.68 -11.23
N ASP A 336 9.58 16.02 -10.60
CA ASP A 336 10.93 15.83 -11.13
C ASP A 336 10.99 14.68 -12.14
N CYS A 337 9.92 13.86 -12.23
CA CYS A 337 9.83 12.80 -13.21
C CYS A 337 9.55 13.38 -14.61
N PRO A 338 10.39 13.07 -15.64
CA PRO A 338 10.22 13.61 -16.98
C PRO A 338 8.88 13.25 -17.65
N LEU A 339 8.25 12.17 -17.20
CA LEU A 339 6.94 11.71 -17.70
C LEU A 339 5.75 12.40 -17.03
N PHE A 340 5.95 12.97 -15.82
CA PHE A 340 4.87 13.52 -15.01
C PHE A 340 4.13 14.66 -15.73
N ALA A 341 2.79 14.64 -15.65
CA ALA A 341 1.87 15.61 -16.28
C ALA A 341 2.03 15.74 -17.80
N LYS A 342 2.80 14.86 -18.43
CA LYS A 342 2.99 14.79 -19.88
C LYS A 342 2.44 13.46 -20.42
N LYS A 343 3.30 12.45 -20.60
CA LYS A 343 2.88 11.09 -20.97
C LYS A 343 2.15 10.40 -19.84
N CYS A 344 2.51 10.68 -18.58
CA CYS A 344 1.94 10.08 -17.38
C CYS A 344 0.99 11.08 -16.69
N ASN A 345 -0.30 10.82 -16.77
CA ASN A 345 -1.38 11.60 -16.18
C ASN A 345 -2.53 10.64 -15.79
N PRO A 346 -3.59 11.09 -15.10
CA PRO A 346 -4.69 10.21 -14.67
C PRO A 346 -5.43 9.49 -15.79
N ASP A 347 -5.52 10.07 -16.99
CA ASP A 347 -6.16 9.44 -18.16
C ASP A 347 -5.25 8.40 -18.81
N ASN A 348 -3.93 8.58 -18.67
CA ASN A 348 -2.92 7.67 -19.15
C ASN A 348 -1.88 7.42 -18.07
N ALA A 349 -2.24 6.59 -17.09
CA ALA A 349 -1.40 6.25 -15.95
C ALA A 349 -0.24 5.33 -16.40
N TYR A 350 0.81 5.94 -16.91
CA TYR A 350 1.99 5.25 -17.43
C TYR A 350 2.79 4.59 -16.30
N GLY A 351 3.06 5.35 -15.25
CA GLY A 351 3.66 4.86 -14.01
C GLY A 351 2.60 4.42 -12.99
N ALA A 352 2.90 3.38 -12.21
CA ALA A 352 1.97 2.82 -11.23
C ALA A 352 1.49 3.84 -10.17
N LEU A 353 2.33 4.79 -9.79
CA LEU A 353 2.00 5.85 -8.83
C LEU A 353 0.92 6.84 -9.32
N MET A 354 0.56 6.78 -10.60
CA MET A 354 -0.50 7.62 -11.21
C MET A 354 -1.85 6.89 -11.31
N VAL A 355 -1.90 5.57 -11.04
CA VAL A 355 -3.10 4.73 -11.25
C VAL A 355 -4.16 4.98 -10.20
N SER A 356 -3.79 4.91 -8.93
CA SER A 356 -4.69 5.07 -7.78
C SER A 356 -4.58 6.47 -7.19
N SER A 357 -5.71 7.00 -6.67
CA SER A 357 -5.74 8.25 -5.91
C SER A 357 -4.87 8.22 -4.63
N GLU A 358 -4.47 7.04 -4.21
CA GLU A 358 -3.54 6.80 -3.10
C GLU A 358 -2.06 6.84 -3.52
N GLY A 359 -1.79 6.86 -4.81
CA GLY A 359 -0.43 6.96 -5.33
C GLY A 359 0.12 8.39 -5.24
N ALA A 360 1.39 8.51 -4.86
CA ALA A 360 2.04 9.80 -4.67
C ALA A 360 1.92 10.74 -5.89
N CYS A 361 2.09 10.21 -7.11
CA CYS A 361 1.96 11.00 -8.34
C CYS A 361 0.52 11.44 -8.62
N ALA A 362 -0.46 10.54 -8.43
CA ALA A 362 -1.86 10.87 -8.66
C ALA A 362 -2.36 11.92 -7.66
N ALA A 363 -2.06 11.74 -6.38
CA ALA A 363 -2.40 12.70 -5.34
C ALA A 363 -1.71 14.06 -5.57
N TYR A 364 -0.43 14.04 -5.92
CA TYR A 364 0.29 15.27 -6.27
C TYR A 364 -0.32 15.98 -7.47
N TYR A 365 -0.69 15.24 -8.53
CA TYR A 365 -1.31 15.80 -9.73
C TYR A 365 -2.68 16.43 -9.45
N GLN A 366 -3.48 15.78 -8.61
CA GLN A 366 -4.85 16.21 -8.32
C GLN A 366 -4.91 17.45 -7.42
N TYR A 367 -3.97 17.59 -6.49
CA TYR A 367 -4.07 18.60 -5.41
C TYR A 367 -2.96 19.67 -5.45
N ARG A 368 -2.00 19.54 -6.32
CA ARG A 368 -0.88 20.48 -6.52
C ARG A 368 -0.93 21.15 -7.88
#